data_3a0ca78d6aaba6af2e92cfe9833878d2
#
_entry.id   3a0ca78d6aaba6af2e92cfe9833878d2
#
_cell.length_a   1.000
_cell.length_b   1.000
_cell.length_c   1.000
_cell.angle_alpha   90.00
_cell.angle_beta   90.00
_cell.angle_gamma   90.00
#
_symmetry.space_group_name_H-M   'P 1'
#
loop_
_entity.id
_entity.type
_entity.pdbx_description
1 polymer ?
#
loop_
_entity_poly.entity_id
_entity_poly.type
_entity_poly.pdbx_seq_one_letter_code
_entity_poly.pdbx_strand_id
1 'polypeptide(L)'
;DYGLEPFKMKTQALSRTIIDKIFFFFFYYMVGRATRNSRHLYDIFKLKNYISMDDDFKRLFADVRKHRSGMDIKITPSAREDVDLLAVAEKLIREDFYADDYADSTMKLISDNISYETVKLNYIDLVRSILR
;
A
#
# COMPACT_ATOMS: atom_id res chain seq x y z
N ASP A 1 13.85 -14.26 -26.60
CA ASP A 1 13.07 -14.44 -25.41
C ASP A 1 13.99 -14.57 -24.21
N TYR A 2 13.84 -13.72 -23.23
CA TYR A 2 14.70 -13.65 -22.07
C TYR A 2 14.13 -14.41 -20.87
N GLY A 3 13.26 -15.37 -21.10
CA GLY A 3 12.69 -16.22 -20.07
C GLY A 3 11.47 -15.63 -19.36
N LEU A 4 11.11 -14.38 -19.65
CA LEU A 4 9.91 -13.74 -19.10
C LEU A 4 9.07 -13.18 -20.23
N GLU A 5 7.81 -13.56 -20.27
CA GLU A 5 6.86 -12.96 -21.19
C GLU A 5 6.58 -11.51 -20.77
N PRO A 6 6.32 -10.60 -21.73
CA PRO A 6 5.99 -9.21 -21.41
C PRO A 6 4.85 -9.07 -20.39
N PHE A 7 3.88 -9.95 -20.43
CA PHE A 7 2.77 -9.95 -19.47
C PHE A 7 3.25 -10.20 -18.04
N LYS A 8 4.15 -11.18 -17.83
CA LYS A 8 4.70 -11.47 -16.50
C LYS A 8 5.51 -10.31 -15.97
N MET A 9 6.34 -9.69 -16.80
CA MET A 9 7.13 -8.53 -16.40
C MET A 9 6.24 -7.37 -15.96
N LYS A 10 5.17 -7.12 -16.71
CA LYS A 10 4.21 -6.07 -16.39
C LYS A 10 3.49 -6.35 -15.08
N THR A 11 3.08 -7.59 -14.84
CA THR A 11 2.41 -8.00 -13.61
C THR A 11 3.34 -7.85 -12.40
N GLN A 12 4.61 -8.26 -12.53
CA GLN A 12 5.60 -8.08 -11.45
C GLN A 12 5.84 -6.61 -11.14
N ALA A 13 5.91 -5.76 -12.16
CA ALA A 13 6.08 -4.32 -11.99
C ALA A 13 4.89 -3.70 -11.26
N LEU A 14 3.66 -4.12 -11.59
CA LEU A 14 2.46 -3.66 -10.91
C LEU A 14 2.40 -4.13 -9.47
N SER A 15 2.78 -5.38 -9.20
CA SER A 15 2.85 -5.91 -7.83
C SER A 15 3.84 -5.11 -6.99
N ARG A 16 5.03 -4.81 -7.53
CA ARG A 16 6.03 -4.00 -6.84
C ARG A 16 5.51 -2.58 -6.59
N THR A 17 4.80 -2.00 -7.54
CA THR A 17 4.21 -0.66 -7.39
C THR A 17 3.21 -0.63 -6.24
N ILE A 18 2.33 -1.64 -6.15
CA ILE A 18 1.36 -1.72 -5.05
C ILE A 18 2.08 -1.86 -3.71
N ILE A 19 3.09 -2.73 -3.64
CA ILE A 19 3.85 -2.95 -2.41
C ILE A 19 4.53 -1.66 -1.95
N ASP A 20 5.15 -0.93 -2.86
CA ASP A 20 5.79 0.35 -2.53
C ASP A 20 4.78 1.36 -2.00
N LYS A 21 3.58 1.43 -2.60
CA LYS A 21 2.52 2.33 -2.14
C LYS A 21 2.01 1.93 -0.75
N ILE A 22 1.93 0.64 -0.44
CA ILE A 22 1.56 0.17 0.90
C ILE A 22 2.58 0.66 1.92
N PHE A 23 3.88 0.53 1.64
CA PHE A 23 4.92 1.01 2.56
C PHE A 23 4.93 2.53 2.68
N PHE A 24 4.73 3.27 1.59
CA PHE A 24 4.61 4.73 1.66
C PHE A 24 3.42 5.15 2.52
N PHE A 25 2.31 4.46 2.41
CA PHE A 25 1.12 4.76 3.20
C PHE A 25 1.38 4.59 4.69
N PHE A 26 2.03 3.49 5.09
CA PHE A 26 2.46 3.28 6.48
C PHE A 26 3.45 4.35 6.92
N PHE A 27 4.44 4.65 6.07
CA PHE A 27 5.47 5.63 6.38
C PHE A 27 4.88 7.00 6.71
N TYR A 28 3.99 7.49 5.85
CA TYR A 28 3.39 8.82 6.06
C TYR A 28 2.51 8.85 7.30
N TYR A 29 1.85 7.75 7.64
CA TYR A 29 1.13 7.67 8.89
C TYR A 29 2.08 7.76 10.09
N MET A 30 3.19 7.01 10.06
CA MET A 30 4.14 6.97 11.18
C MET A 30 4.85 8.31 11.41
N VAL A 31 5.02 9.12 10.35
CA VAL A 31 5.61 10.46 10.48
C VAL A 31 4.56 11.56 10.59
N GLY A 32 3.28 11.22 10.62
CA GLY A 32 2.19 12.17 10.84
C GLY A 32 1.86 13.07 9.65
N ARG A 33 2.07 12.61 8.42
CA ARG A 33 1.85 13.40 7.20
C ARG A 33 0.71 12.84 6.36
N ALA A 34 -0.52 13.32 6.58
CA ALA A 34 -1.66 12.93 5.77
C ALA A 34 -1.76 13.69 4.44
N THR A 35 -1.36 14.95 4.41
CA THR A 35 -1.59 15.86 3.28
C THR A 35 -1.02 15.31 1.97
N ARG A 36 -1.89 15.18 0.96
CA ARG A 36 -1.60 14.66 -0.39
C ARG A 36 -1.19 13.17 -0.42
N ASN A 37 -1.29 12.45 0.70
CA ASN A 37 -0.87 11.06 0.77
C ASN A 37 -2.02 10.06 0.76
N SER A 38 -3.26 10.50 0.93
CA SER A 38 -4.44 9.63 0.87
C SER A 38 -4.64 9.03 -0.53
N ARG A 39 -4.06 9.62 -1.57
CA ARG A 39 -4.14 9.12 -2.94
C ARG A 39 -3.59 7.69 -3.08
N HIS A 40 -2.64 7.30 -2.23
CA HIS A 40 -2.11 5.93 -2.26
C HIS A 40 -3.21 4.89 -2.02
N LEU A 41 -4.22 5.20 -1.19
CA LEU A 41 -5.38 4.32 -1.00
C LEU A 41 -6.14 4.11 -2.30
N TYR A 42 -6.39 5.18 -3.03
CA TYR A 42 -7.06 5.11 -4.32
C TYR A 42 -6.25 4.33 -5.34
N ASP A 43 -4.95 4.60 -5.42
CA ASP A 43 -4.07 3.92 -6.37
C ASP A 43 -4.02 2.42 -6.09
N ILE A 44 -3.92 2.01 -4.83
CA ILE A 44 -3.93 0.61 -4.42
C ILE A 44 -5.24 -0.04 -4.83
N PHE A 45 -6.37 0.63 -4.60
CA PHE A 45 -7.70 0.13 -4.98
C PHE A 45 -7.80 -0.13 -6.48
N LYS A 46 -7.30 0.80 -7.31
CA LYS A 46 -7.36 0.66 -8.76
C LYS A 46 -6.43 -0.42 -9.28
N LEU A 47 -5.22 -0.50 -8.74
CA LEU A 47 -4.21 -1.44 -9.23
C LEU A 47 -4.45 -2.88 -8.82
N LYS A 48 -5.14 -3.13 -7.70
CA LYS A 48 -5.37 -4.50 -7.20
C LYS A 48 -6.08 -5.39 -8.22
N ASN A 49 -6.89 -4.80 -9.10
CA ASN A 49 -7.64 -5.56 -10.10
C ASN A 49 -6.74 -6.20 -11.18
N TYR A 50 -5.49 -5.78 -11.25
CA TYR A 50 -4.52 -6.25 -12.25
C TYR A 50 -3.51 -7.24 -11.69
N ILE A 51 -3.64 -7.62 -10.42
CA ILE A 51 -2.72 -8.55 -9.75
C ILE A 51 -3.52 -9.60 -8.97
N SER A 52 -2.83 -10.72 -8.64
CA SER A 52 -3.37 -11.76 -7.76
C SER A 52 -2.65 -11.73 -6.42
N MET A 53 -3.42 -11.88 -5.32
CA MET A 53 -2.87 -11.99 -3.96
C MET A 53 -2.45 -13.43 -3.68
N ASP A 54 -1.53 -13.94 -4.46
CA ASP A 54 -1.03 -15.31 -4.36
C ASP A 54 0.25 -15.39 -3.50
N ASP A 55 0.83 -16.57 -3.41
CA ASP A 55 2.05 -16.78 -2.64
C ASP A 55 3.23 -16.00 -3.21
N ASP A 56 3.27 -15.82 -4.52
CA ASP A 56 4.32 -15.01 -5.17
C ASP A 56 4.25 -13.56 -4.74
N PHE A 57 3.04 -13.00 -4.66
CA PHE A 57 2.86 -11.63 -4.16
C PHE A 57 3.31 -11.51 -2.71
N LYS A 58 2.92 -12.46 -1.87
CA LYS A 58 3.30 -12.45 -0.44
C LYS A 58 4.81 -12.58 -0.27
N ARG A 59 5.47 -13.41 -1.09
CA ARG A 59 6.93 -13.52 -1.07
C ARG A 59 7.59 -12.22 -1.50
N LEU A 60 7.07 -11.59 -2.55
CA LEU A 60 7.60 -10.30 -3.01
C LEU A 60 7.44 -9.24 -1.94
N PHE A 61 6.30 -9.20 -1.26
CA PHE A 61 6.08 -8.28 -0.16
C PHE A 61 7.10 -8.48 0.95
N ALA A 62 7.34 -9.73 1.35
CA ALA A 62 8.31 -10.05 2.39
C ALA A 62 9.73 -9.68 1.97
N ASP A 63 10.10 -9.92 0.71
CA ASP A 63 11.41 -9.58 0.18
C ASP A 63 11.63 -8.06 0.15
N VAL A 64 10.62 -7.30 -0.27
CA VAL A 64 10.68 -5.83 -0.28
C VAL A 64 10.80 -5.30 1.15
N ARG A 65 10.02 -5.86 2.08
CA ARG A 65 10.08 -5.49 3.50
C ARG A 65 11.47 -5.71 4.07
N LYS A 66 12.05 -6.87 3.79
CA LYS A 66 13.39 -7.23 4.25
C LYS A 66 14.44 -6.27 3.67
N HIS A 67 14.34 -5.97 2.38
CA HIS A 67 15.24 -5.01 1.73
C HIS A 67 15.13 -3.63 2.37
N ARG A 68 13.91 -3.14 2.59
CA ARG A 68 13.66 -1.83 3.21
C ARG A 68 14.10 -1.79 4.67
N SER A 69 13.98 -2.90 5.40
CA SER A 69 14.40 -2.97 6.80
C SER A 69 15.91 -2.81 6.97
N GLY A 70 16.68 -3.07 5.91
CA GLY A 70 18.13 -2.82 5.88
C GLY A 70 18.52 -1.38 5.60
N MET A 71 17.56 -0.52 5.28
CA MET A 71 17.80 0.91 5.03
C MET A 71 17.76 1.71 6.33
N ASP A 72 18.17 2.99 6.24
CA ASP A 72 18.10 3.89 7.39
C ASP A 72 16.65 4.02 7.89
N ILE A 73 16.46 3.88 9.21
CA ILE A 73 15.13 3.94 9.84
C ILE A 73 14.42 5.26 9.58
N LYS A 74 15.15 6.35 9.37
CA LYS A 74 14.57 7.66 9.04
C LYS A 74 13.94 7.67 7.65
N ILE A 75 14.40 6.76 6.78
CA ILE A 75 13.92 6.67 5.41
C ILE A 75 12.73 5.71 5.32
N THR A 76 12.79 4.58 6.04
CA THR A 76 11.75 3.55 5.91
C THR A 76 11.42 2.86 7.25
N PRO A 77 10.92 3.62 8.25
CA PRO A 77 10.58 3.03 9.55
C PRO A 77 9.45 2.01 9.46
N SER A 78 8.56 2.14 8.48
CA SER A 78 7.42 1.23 8.33
C SER A 78 7.80 -0.17 7.86
N ALA A 79 9.01 -0.35 7.33
CA ALA A 79 9.44 -1.65 6.82
C ALA A 79 10.16 -2.52 7.85
N ARG A 80 10.44 -2.00 9.05
CA ARG A 80 11.14 -2.75 10.09
C ARG A 80 10.37 -4.03 10.45
N GLU A 81 11.10 -5.13 10.59
CA GLU A 81 10.49 -6.43 10.89
C GLU A 81 9.90 -6.50 12.30
N ASP A 82 10.35 -5.65 13.23
CA ASP A 82 9.81 -5.57 14.59
C ASP A 82 8.52 -4.74 14.69
N VAL A 83 8.10 -4.11 13.59
CA VAL A 83 6.84 -3.36 13.54
C VAL A 83 5.70 -4.30 13.15
N ASP A 84 4.64 -4.32 13.95
CA ASP A 84 3.42 -5.05 13.62
C ASP A 84 2.59 -4.22 12.62
N LEU A 85 2.80 -4.46 11.33
CA LEU A 85 2.14 -3.70 10.27
C LEU A 85 0.62 -3.87 10.28
N LEU A 86 0.13 -5.06 10.65
CA LEU A 86 -1.32 -5.26 10.73
C LEU A 86 -1.94 -4.41 11.81
N ALA A 87 -1.31 -4.34 12.98
CA ALA A 87 -1.77 -3.49 14.08
C ALA A 87 -1.74 -2.01 13.67
N VAL A 88 -0.69 -1.58 12.97
CA VAL A 88 -0.58 -0.20 12.47
C VAL A 88 -1.69 0.09 11.46
N ALA A 89 -1.95 -0.83 10.54
CA ALA A 89 -3.01 -0.68 9.54
C ALA A 89 -4.38 -0.55 10.19
N GLU A 90 -4.68 -1.40 11.15
CA GLU A 90 -5.97 -1.38 11.86
C GLU A 90 -6.14 -0.08 12.66
N LYS A 91 -5.06 0.40 13.25
CA LYS A 91 -5.07 1.66 14.01
C LYS A 91 -5.33 2.85 13.11
N LEU A 92 -4.60 2.98 12.00
CA LEU A 92 -4.77 4.13 11.10
C LEU A 92 -6.15 4.17 10.44
N ILE A 93 -6.73 3.00 10.17
CA ILE A 93 -8.09 2.92 9.62
C ILE A 93 -9.12 3.30 10.70
N ARG A 94 -8.94 2.84 11.92
CA ARG A 94 -9.83 3.18 13.04
C ARG A 94 -9.81 4.67 13.37
N GLU A 95 -8.64 5.30 13.24
CA GLU A 95 -8.47 6.73 13.47
C GLU A 95 -8.92 7.60 12.29
N ASP A 96 -9.20 7.00 11.14
CA ASP A 96 -9.52 7.71 9.89
C ASP A 96 -8.48 8.77 9.53
N PHE A 97 -7.21 8.44 9.71
CA PHE A 97 -6.08 9.37 9.58
C PHE A 97 -6.07 10.12 8.24
N TYR A 98 -6.47 9.45 7.17
CA TYR A 98 -6.44 10.01 5.82
C TYR A 98 -7.80 10.52 5.33
N ALA A 99 -8.85 10.43 6.14
CA ALA A 99 -10.21 10.74 5.69
C ALA A 99 -10.36 12.17 5.18
N ASP A 100 -9.87 13.15 5.94
CA ASP A 100 -9.99 14.56 5.56
C ASP A 100 -9.18 14.88 4.31
N ASP A 101 -7.96 14.37 4.22
CA ASP A 101 -7.12 14.55 3.02
C ASP A 101 -7.77 13.91 1.80
N TYR A 102 -8.36 12.75 1.94
CA TYR A 102 -9.05 12.08 0.83
C TYR A 102 -10.20 12.95 0.30
N ALA A 103 -11.02 13.47 1.20
CA ALA A 103 -12.13 14.33 0.81
C ALA A 103 -11.66 15.66 0.20
N ASP A 104 -10.59 16.26 0.75
CA ASP A 104 -10.14 17.59 0.34
C ASP A 104 -9.25 17.57 -0.90
N SER A 105 -8.51 16.49 -1.10
CA SER A 105 -7.49 16.41 -2.14
C SER A 105 -7.78 15.31 -3.16
N THR A 106 -7.83 14.05 -2.74
CA THR A 106 -7.95 12.91 -3.66
C THR A 106 -9.27 12.91 -4.41
N MET A 107 -10.38 13.17 -3.74
CA MET A 107 -11.71 13.19 -4.40
C MET A 107 -11.79 14.23 -5.52
N LYS A 108 -11.03 15.30 -5.42
CA LYS A 108 -10.99 16.35 -6.46
C LYS A 108 -10.16 15.97 -7.66
N LEU A 109 -9.26 15.00 -7.51
CA LEU A 109 -8.34 14.57 -8.56
C LEU A 109 -8.84 13.34 -9.33
N ILE A 110 -9.77 12.58 -8.75
CA ILE A 110 -10.28 11.36 -9.38
C ILE A 110 -11.57 11.65 -10.14
N SER A 111 -11.80 10.90 -11.23
CA SER A 111 -12.96 11.10 -12.08
C SER A 111 -14.12 10.13 -11.79
N ASP A 112 -13.84 9.02 -11.11
CA ASP A 112 -14.80 7.93 -10.91
C ASP A 112 -15.50 7.94 -9.56
N ASN A 113 -15.28 8.97 -8.76
CA ASN A 113 -16.05 9.24 -7.54
C ASN A 113 -16.01 8.11 -6.50
N ILE A 114 -14.90 7.39 -6.40
CA ILE A 114 -14.73 6.30 -5.44
C ILE A 114 -14.62 6.89 -4.02
N SER A 115 -15.48 6.44 -3.11
CA SER A 115 -15.54 6.97 -1.76
C SER A 115 -14.36 6.52 -0.88
N TYR A 116 -14.07 7.30 0.16
CA TYR A 116 -13.08 6.92 1.17
C TYR A 116 -13.41 5.58 1.82
N GLU A 117 -14.68 5.33 2.13
CA GLU A 117 -15.09 4.06 2.74
C GLU A 117 -14.72 2.86 1.86
N THR A 118 -14.90 2.97 0.55
CA THR A 118 -14.54 1.92 -0.40
C THR A 118 -13.06 1.63 -0.39
N VAL A 119 -12.21 2.66 -0.51
CA VAL A 119 -10.75 2.47 -0.55
C VAL A 119 -10.18 2.05 0.79
N LYS A 120 -10.77 2.51 1.89
CA LYS A 120 -10.41 2.15 3.25
C LYS A 120 -10.62 0.65 3.51
N LEU A 121 -11.81 0.14 3.20
CA LEU A 121 -12.14 -1.27 3.37
C LEU A 121 -11.28 -2.16 2.49
N ASN A 122 -11.05 -1.74 1.25
CA ASN A 122 -10.15 -2.46 0.36
C ASN A 122 -8.73 -2.55 0.92
N TYR A 123 -8.23 -1.46 1.44
CA TYR A 123 -6.88 -1.40 2.00
C TYR A 123 -6.71 -2.37 3.17
N ILE A 124 -7.64 -2.35 4.13
CA ILE A 124 -7.51 -3.21 5.30
C ILE A 124 -7.66 -4.69 4.95
N ASP A 125 -8.56 -5.03 4.02
CA ASP A 125 -8.72 -6.40 3.56
C ASP A 125 -7.46 -6.90 2.85
N LEU A 126 -6.85 -6.05 2.02
CA LEU A 126 -5.60 -6.36 1.33
C LEU A 126 -4.47 -6.63 2.32
N VAL A 127 -4.29 -5.74 3.29
CA VAL A 127 -3.23 -5.87 4.30
C VAL A 127 -3.44 -7.14 5.14
N ARG A 128 -4.67 -7.44 5.53
CA ARG A 128 -4.98 -8.68 6.25
C ARG A 128 -4.64 -9.91 5.41
N SER A 129 -4.92 -9.90 4.12
CA SER A 129 -4.59 -11.00 3.22
C SER A 129 -3.09 -11.22 3.09
N ILE A 130 -2.31 -10.14 3.06
CA ILE A 130 -0.86 -10.22 2.92
C ILE A 130 -0.20 -10.72 4.21
N LEU A 131 -0.66 -10.26 5.37
CA LEU A 131 0.03 -10.43 6.65
C LEU A 131 -0.51 -11.58 7.52
N ARG A 132 -1.53 -12.28 7.06
CA ARG A 132 -2.07 -13.44 7.78
C ARG A 132 -1.53 -14.77 7.26
#